data_33efeb49e6d1a9514b8461011a433a1d
#
_entry.id   33efeb49e6d1a9514b8461011a433a1d
#
_cell.length_a   1.000
_cell.length_b   1.000
_cell.length_c   1.000
_cell.angle_alpha   90.00
_cell.angle_beta   90.00
_cell.angle_gamma   90.00
#
_symmetry.space_group_name_H-M   'P 1'
#
loop_
_entity.id
_entity.type
_entity.pdbx_description
1 polymer ?
#
loop_
_entity_poly.entity_id
_entity_poly.type
_entity_poly.pdbx_seq_one_letter_code
_entity_poly.pdbx_strand_id
1 'polypeptide(L)'
;GAPWALAKAPTGKNSMCNAGKPHDFMNEYMAPYASTLVDIQYGDEGGFNRGESECFKNWFAWSKQNIPGAVVHANSWDDPSWYRDANLSYYVENAQPDLLSWDKYYWGANGGPAPSNVVMDLLNTNTWKKQREYGLKGLTGDGSSPILYGQYLDYNWDANVSASEKSIVPSLGLATGQKWFGLFRMEYNGYDRSSIIDHDGAPTRSFYEFSTIFGNVSYIGNYTKAMNSTFVAYKPGQYAARGTTPSLSGYTYGNFASGDEATAANEAVGLVDMSVSNVGSVNDGLPGDVVVGYFEQLKGLERAKSAEIFGDSTTAPTGFMVVNALTGQTRYPSYLLDPRTDNGSLAETAQDITLTVKKPSAGAHLMLVNPADKTTQEVELGDGETSQVVLTAVGGGDSRFLYWVTLDNPTPDPSPELNPSVDPTTAPAPDPTVDPTPTPDPTVDSTPAPRPTPDPTPQPRTGQWKSGYFGWWYAYSDGTYAANETLVIDGLTYRFDASGYLKTGWVHEAGHWYYHGTSGAQQVGWVKDRGSWYHFGTSGAMTTGWYQEGPTWFYLRGSGSMATGWELIGWTWY
;
A
#
# COMPACT_ATOMS: atom_id res chain seq x y z
N GLY A 1 5.17 0.13 -21.39
CA GLY A 1 4.27 0.41 -22.50
C GLY A 1 3.16 -0.59 -22.55
N ALA A 2 2.12 -0.18 -22.27
CA ALA A 2 0.76 -0.01 -22.65
C ALA A 2 -0.19 -1.23 -22.61
N PRO A 3 -0.77 -1.52 -21.44
CA PRO A 3 -2.08 -2.20 -21.39
C PRO A 3 -3.21 -1.37 -22.05
N TRP A 4 -3.05 -0.06 -22.17
CA TRP A 4 -4.02 0.88 -22.77
C TRP A 4 -4.32 0.67 -24.27
N ALA A 5 -3.42 0.05 -25.02
CA ALA A 5 -3.71 -0.30 -26.41
C ALA A 5 -4.76 -1.41 -26.52
N LEU A 6 -4.98 -2.19 -25.47
CA LEU A 6 -5.94 -3.29 -25.42
C LEU A 6 -7.34 -2.82 -25.06
N ALA A 7 -7.48 -1.85 -24.16
CA ALA A 7 -8.77 -1.22 -23.85
C ALA A 7 -9.36 -0.44 -25.03
N LYS A 8 -8.53 -0.06 -25.98
CA LYS A 8 -8.92 0.58 -27.25
C LYS A 8 -8.81 -0.31 -28.47
N ALA A 9 -8.71 -1.63 -28.32
CA ALA A 9 -8.95 -2.53 -29.44
C ALA A 9 -10.34 -2.22 -30.02
N PRO A 10 -10.53 -2.31 -31.33
CA PRO A 10 -11.46 -1.52 -32.11
C PRO A 10 -12.87 -1.42 -31.52
N THR A 11 -13.32 -0.20 -31.29
CA THR A 11 -14.58 0.23 -30.68
C THR A 11 -15.85 -0.17 -31.45
N GLY A 12 -15.83 -1.18 -32.24
CA GLY A 12 -17.02 -1.78 -32.83
C GLY A 12 -17.52 -2.90 -31.94
N LYS A 13 -18.64 -2.72 -31.28
CA LYS A 13 -19.33 -3.72 -30.40
C LYS A 13 -19.45 -5.12 -30.99
N ASN A 14 -19.21 -5.31 -32.28
CA ASN A 14 -19.31 -6.58 -32.99
C ASN A 14 -17.97 -7.13 -33.54
N SER A 15 -16.87 -6.41 -33.44
CA SER A 15 -15.58 -6.87 -33.99
C SER A 15 -14.72 -7.63 -33.00
N MET A 16 -14.94 -7.41 -31.71
CA MET A 16 -14.15 -8.01 -30.64
C MET A 16 -14.52 -9.48 -30.37
N CYS A 17 -15.74 -9.88 -30.71
CA CYS A 17 -16.23 -11.24 -30.50
C CYS A 17 -16.15 -12.13 -31.73
N ASN A 18 -15.63 -11.65 -32.84
CA ASN A 18 -15.47 -12.47 -34.04
C ASN A 18 -14.30 -13.45 -33.88
N ALA A 19 -14.67 -14.72 -33.84
CA ALA A 19 -13.84 -15.89 -33.57
C ALA A 19 -12.66 -16.09 -34.54
N GLY A 20 -11.77 -15.20 -34.73
CA GLY A 20 -10.59 -15.35 -35.58
C GLY A 20 -9.60 -14.19 -35.51
N LYS A 21 -10.01 -13.03 -35.04
CA LYS A 21 -9.15 -11.85 -35.00
C LYS A 21 -8.53 -11.48 -33.64
N PRO A 22 -9.18 -11.78 -32.48
CA PRO A 22 -8.56 -11.50 -31.16
C PRO A 22 -7.28 -12.26 -30.95
N HIS A 23 -7.20 -13.51 -31.41
CA HIS A 23 -6.06 -14.39 -31.17
C HIS A 23 -4.78 -13.93 -31.90
N ASP A 24 -4.89 -13.36 -33.10
CA ASP A 24 -3.72 -12.88 -33.82
C ASP A 24 -3.08 -11.68 -33.11
N PHE A 25 -3.90 -10.74 -32.65
CA PHE A 25 -3.45 -9.60 -31.87
C PHE A 25 -2.80 -10.03 -30.54
N MET A 26 -3.43 -10.97 -29.83
CA MET A 26 -2.91 -11.49 -28.58
C MET A 26 -1.60 -12.23 -28.76
N ASN A 27 -1.47 -13.03 -29.82
CA ASN A 27 -0.23 -13.73 -30.16
C ASN A 27 0.88 -12.76 -30.55
N GLU A 28 0.57 -11.67 -31.25
CA GLU A 28 1.54 -10.68 -31.70
C GLU A 28 2.00 -9.75 -30.56
N TYR A 29 1.06 -9.27 -29.72
CA TYR A 29 1.34 -8.20 -28.76
C TYR A 29 1.41 -8.63 -27.30
N MET A 30 0.85 -9.78 -26.92
CA MET A 30 0.83 -10.24 -25.53
C MET A 30 1.72 -11.45 -25.28
N ALA A 31 1.67 -12.44 -26.13
CA ALA A 31 2.42 -13.68 -25.93
C ALA A 31 3.94 -13.45 -25.79
N PRO A 32 4.59 -12.50 -26.51
CA PRO A 32 6.01 -12.20 -26.30
C PRO A 32 6.35 -11.73 -24.89
N TYR A 33 5.37 -11.22 -24.14
CA TYR A 33 5.56 -10.69 -22.77
C TYR A 33 4.94 -11.59 -21.71
N ALA A 34 4.53 -12.79 -22.04
CA ALA A 34 3.79 -13.71 -21.16
C ALA A 34 4.47 -13.94 -19.80
N SER A 35 5.81 -13.96 -19.76
CA SER A 35 6.59 -14.15 -18.52
C SER A 35 6.60 -12.93 -17.59
N THR A 36 6.18 -11.77 -18.07
CA THR A 36 6.21 -10.50 -17.31
C THR A 36 4.82 -9.92 -17.04
N LEU A 37 3.78 -10.47 -17.69
CA LEU A 37 2.41 -10.05 -17.48
C LEU A 37 1.86 -10.69 -16.19
N VAL A 38 1.42 -9.86 -15.27
CA VAL A 38 0.84 -10.28 -13.99
C VAL A 38 -0.67 -10.01 -13.91
N ASP A 39 -1.18 -9.10 -14.75
CA ASP A 39 -2.58 -8.69 -14.79
C ASP A 39 -2.98 -8.27 -16.20
N ILE A 40 -4.17 -8.68 -16.64
CA ILE A 40 -4.69 -8.39 -17.98
C ILE A 40 -6.15 -7.97 -17.87
N GLN A 41 -6.41 -6.69 -18.11
CA GLN A 41 -7.75 -6.14 -18.18
C GLN A 41 -8.24 -6.11 -19.63
N TYR A 42 -9.34 -6.80 -19.93
CA TYR A 42 -9.90 -6.93 -21.28
C TYR A 42 -11.02 -5.96 -21.62
N GLY A 43 -11.63 -5.36 -20.64
CA GLY A 43 -12.72 -4.40 -20.81
C GLY A 43 -12.64 -3.32 -19.77
N ASP A 44 -13.23 -2.19 -20.09
CA ASP A 44 -13.30 -1.04 -19.21
C ASP A 44 -14.72 -0.47 -19.18
N GLU A 45 -15.20 -0.18 -17.99
CA GLU A 45 -16.55 0.35 -17.74
C GLU A 45 -17.68 -0.47 -18.40
N GLY A 46 -17.52 -1.80 -18.43
CA GLY A 46 -18.49 -2.72 -19.03
C GLY A 46 -19.66 -3.04 -18.10
N GLY A 47 -20.83 -3.30 -18.68
CA GLY A 47 -22.04 -3.71 -17.95
C GLY A 47 -22.19 -5.22 -17.80
N PHE A 48 -21.21 -6.01 -18.25
CA PHE A 48 -21.19 -7.47 -18.23
C PHE A 48 -22.44 -8.13 -18.84
N ASN A 49 -23.05 -7.48 -19.85
CA ASN A 49 -24.15 -8.10 -20.54
C ASN A 49 -23.72 -9.43 -21.19
N ARG A 50 -24.72 -10.24 -21.59
CA ARG A 50 -24.47 -11.59 -22.11
C ARG A 50 -23.50 -11.61 -23.31
N GLY A 51 -23.59 -10.63 -24.21
CA GLY A 51 -22.71 -10.55 -25.38
C GLY A 51 -21.26 -10.25 -25.00
N GLU A 52 -21.05 -9.34 -24.06
CA GLU A 52 -19.72 -9.04 -23.53
C GLU A 52 -19.14 -10.23 -22.78
N SER A 53 -19.93 -10.89 -21.94
CA SER A 53 -19.49 -12.06 -21.18
C SER A 53 -19.05 -13.22 -22.06
N GLU A 54 -19.72 -13.48 -23.18
CA GLU A 54 -19.31 -14.49 -24.16
C GLU A 54 -17.97 -14.13 -24.85
N CYS A 55 -17.70 -12.84 -25.05
CA CYS A 55 -16.41 -12.41 -25.55
C CYS A 55 -15.30 -12.63 -24.52
N PHE A 56 -15.53 -12.21 -23.28
CA PHE A 56 -14.57 -12.38 -22.20
C PHE A 56 -14.26 -13.85 -21.94
N LYS A 57 -15.24 -14.72 -22.01
CA LYS A 57 -15.06 -16.19 -21.92
C LYS A 57 -13.93 -16.68 -22.82
N ASN A 58 -13.97 -16.31 -24.10
CA ASN A 58 -12.97 -16.77 -25.07
C ASN A 58 -11.59 -16.18 -24.78
N TRP A 59 -11.52 -14.91 -24.37
CA TRP A 59 -10.27 -14.23 -24.09
C TRP A 59 -9.62 -14.70 -22.80
N PHE A 60 -10.41 -14.88 -21.76
CA PHE A 60 -9.92 -15.40 -20.48
C PHE A 60 -9.41 -16.85 -20.65
N ALA A 61 -10.15 -17.69 -21.39
CA ALA A 61 -9.70 -19.05 -21.68
C ALA A 61 -8.38 -19.07 -22.45
N TRP A 62 -8.23 -18.21 -23.45
CA TRP A 62 -6.96 -18.08 -24.18
C TRP A 62 -5.82 -17.63 -23.25
N SER A 63 -6.04 -16.59 -22.43
CA SER A 63 -5.03 -16.06 -21.51
C SER A 63 -4.60 -17.09 -20.48
N LYS A 64 -5.54 -17.77 -19.84
CA LYS A 64 -5.24 -18.84 -18.87
C LYS A 64 -4.41 -19.97 -19.49
N GLN A 65 -4.61 -20.24 -20.77
CA GLN A 65 -3.83 -21.25 -21.49
C GLN A 65 -2.43 -20.75 -21.89
N ASN A 66 -2.28 -19.49 -22.31
CA ASN A 66 -1.06 -18.97 -22.92
C ASN A 66 -0.23 -18.08 -21.98
N ILE A 67 -0.85 -17.52 -20.93
CA ILE A 67 -0.23 -16.65 -19.93
C ILE A 67 -0.72 -17.06 -18.53
N PRO A 68 -0.42 -18.27 -18.08
CA PRO A 68 -1.05 -18.85 -16.88
C PRO A 68 -0.68 -18.14 -15.56
N GLY A 69 0.30 -17.24 -15.59
CA GLY A 69 0.70 -16.43 -14.42
C GLY A 69 -0.04 -15.11 -14.27
N ALA A 70 -0.86 -14.71 -15.26
CA ALA A 70 -1.58 -13.45 -15.23
C ALA A 70 -3.01 -13.60 -14.70
N VAL A 71 -3.42 -12.67 -13.86
CA VAL A 71 -4.82 -12.47 -13.45
C VAL A 71 -5.60 -11.88 -14.62
N VAL A 72 -6.74 -12.45 -14.98
CA VAL A 72 -7.56 -11.94 -16.09
C VAL A 72 -8.91 -11.44 -15.61
N HIS A 73 -9.27 -10.25 -16.08
CA HIS A 73 -10.53 -9.60 -15.69
C HIS A 73 -11.02 -8.59 -16.74
N ALA A 74 -12.23 -8.09 -16.51
CA ALA A 74 -12.76 -6.87 -17.12
C ALA A 74 -13.24 -5.95 -16.01
N ASN A 75 -13.06 -4.64 -16.19
CA ASN A 75 -13.46 -3.63 -15.24
C ASN A 75 -14.91 -3.21 -15.45
N SER A 76 -15.64 -2.95 -14.36
CA SER A 76 -17.02 -2.46 -14.41
C SER A 76 -17.12 -1.03 -13.88
N TRP A 77 -18.15 -0.31 -14.31
CA TRP A 77 -18.52 0.98 -13.77
C TRP A 77 -19.64 0.84 -12.73
N ASP A 78 -19.64 1.70 -11.70
CA ASP A 78 -20.72 1.73 -10.69
C ASP A 78 -21.99 2.41 -11.22
N ASP A 79 -22.65 1.78 -12.20
CA ASP A 79 -23.95 2.19 -12.67
C ASP A 79 -25.03 1.17 -12.29
N PRO A 80 -25.99 1.54 -11.43
CA PRO A 80 -27.07 0.64 -11.02
C PRO A 80 -27.90 0.07 -12.18
N SER A 81 -27.96 0.78 -13.33
CA SER A 81 -28.69 0.35 -14.51
C SER A 81 -27.96 -0.79 -15.26
N TRP A 82 -26.64 -0.84 -15.16
CA TRP A 82 -25.78 -1.83 -15.81
C TRP A 82 -25.43 -3.00 -14.89
N TYR A 83 -25.40 -2.74 -13.58
CA TYR A 83 -25.00 -3.72 -12.56
C TYR A 83 -26.17 -4.57 -12.10
N ARG A 84 -26.71 -5.36 -13.01
CA ARG A 84 -27.82 -6.28 -12.69
C ARG A 84 -27.25 -7.60 -12.22
N ASP A 85 -27.83 -8.16 -11.15
CA ASP A 85 -27.46 -9.49 -10.64
C ASP A 85 -27.36 -10.55 -11.73
N ALA A 86 -28.33 -10.55 -12.67
CA ALA A 86 -28.34 -11.49 -13.78
C ALA A 86 -27.16 -11.35 -14.74
N ASN A 87 -26.61 -10.14 -14.91
CA ASN A 87 -25.43 -9.93 -15.75
C ASN A 87 -24.17 -10.37 -15.03
N LEU A 88 -24.01 -10.00 -13.77
CA LEU A 88 -22.83 -10.36 -12.97
C LEU A 88 -22.77 -11.88 -12.74
N SER A 89 -23.91 -12.51 -12.41
CA SER A 89 -24.00 -13.97 -12.30
C SER A 89 -23.57 -14.64 -13.60
N TYR A 90 -24.14 -14.20 -14.74
CA TYR A 90 -23.80 -14.75 -16.04
C TYR A 90 -22.32 -14.58 -16.39
N TYR A 91 -21.75 -13.41 -16.10
CA TYR A 91 -20.32 -13.13 -16.29
C TYR A 91 -19.43 -14.06 -15.47
N VAL A 92 -19.72 -14.19 -14.17
CA VAL A 92 -18.96 -15.07 -13.27
C VAL A 92 -19.03 -16.51 -13.71
N GLU A 93 -20.25 -17.02 -14.00
CA GLU A 93 -20.48 -18.42 -14.37
C GLU A 93 -19.87 -18.79 -15.73
N ASN A 94 -19.92 -17.89 -16.70
CA ASN A 94 -19.55 -18.20 -18.08
C ASN A 94 -18.17 -17.70 -18.49
N ALA A 95 -17.77 -16.48 -18.09
CA ALA A 95 -16.45 -15.97 -18.41
C ALA A 95 -15.38 -16.43 -17.42
N GLN A 96 -15.77 -16.76 -16.19
CA GLN A 96 -14.87 -17.24 -15.13
C GLN A 96 -13.65 -16.33 -14.90
N PRO A 97 -13.87 -15.07 -14.51
CA PRO A 97 -12.78 -14.11 -14.24
C PRO A 97 -11.96 -14.56 -13.03
N ASP A 98 -10.68 -14.17 -12.99
CA ASP A 98 -9.84 -14.33 -11.80
C ASP A 98 -10.02 -13.19 -10.81
N LEU A 99 -10.50 -12.03 -11.29
CA LEU A 99 -10.71 -10.83 -10.51
C LEU A 99 -12.03 -10.14 -10.91
N LEU A 100 -12.78 -9.72 -9.92
CA LEU A 100 -13.89 -8.79 -10.09
C LEU A 100 -13.38 -7.40 -9.73
N SER A 101 -13.25 -6.51 -10.71
CA SER A 101 -12.79 -5.14 -10.50
C SER A 101 -13.86 -4.13 -10.91
N TRP A 102 -13.80 -2.97 -10.26
CA TRP A 102 -14.65 -1.84 -10.61
C TRP A 102 -13.94 -0.53 -10.35
N ASP A 103 -14.48 0.54 -10.94
CA ASP A 103 -14.14 1.91 -10.62
C ASP A 103 -15.38 2.68 -10.17
N LYS A 104 -15.16 3.51 -9.19
CA LYS A 104 -16.08 4.51 -8.70
C LYS A 104 -15.31 5.65 -8.09
N TYR A 105 -15.65 6.86 -8.52
CA TYR A 105 -15.02 8.08 -8.07
C TYR A 105 -15.86 8.72 -6.98
N TYR A 106 -15.41 8.61 -5.72
CA TYR A 106 -16.15 9.06 -4.54
C TYR A 106 -15.99 10.56 -4.27
N TRP A 107 -14.84 11.13 -4.68
CA TRP A 107 -14.42 12.49 -4.34
C TRP A 107 -14.49 13.40 -5.57
N GLY A 108 -15.68 13.58 -6.14
CA GLY A 108 -15.87 14.32 -7.40
C GLY A 108 -15.91 15.83 -7.27
N ALA A 109 -16.07 16.51 -8.41
CA ALA A 109 -16.17 17.97 -8.55
C ALA A 109 -17.23 18.65 -7.66
N ASN A 110 -18.21 17.91 -7.18
CA ASN A 110 -19.26 18.38 -6.27
C ASN A 110 -18.96 18.14 -4.78
N GLY A 111 -17.72 17.78 -4.45
CA GLY A 111 -17.30 17.32 -3.12
C GLY A 111 -17.53 15.82 -2.94
N GLY A 112 -16.87 15.24 -1.94
CA GLY A 112 -17.07 13.86 -1.52
C GLY A 112 -18.25 13.71 -0.56
N PRO A 113 -18.48 12.47 -0.07
CA PRO A 113 -19.40 12.22 1.03
C PRO A 113 -19.10 13.10 2.23
N ALA A 114 -20.13 13.57 2.93
CA ALA A 114 -19.93 14.21 4.22
C ALA A 114 -19.27 13.22 5.21
N PRO A 115 -18.38 13.65 6.11
CA PRO A 115 -17.71 12.76 7.07
C PRO A 115 -18.68 11.84 7.83
N SER A 116 -19.88 12.32 8.13
CA SER A 116 -20.94 11.55 8.79
C SER A 116 -21.52 10.41 7.94
N ASN A 117 -21.26 10.37 6.64
CA ASN A 117 -21.86 9.41 5.70
C ASN A 117 -20.85 8.57 4.92
N VAL A 118 -19.54 8.83 5.06
CA VAL A 118 -18.50 8.19 4.27
C VAL A 118 -18.65 6.67 4.23
N VAL A 119 -18.81 6.02 5.37
CA VAL A 119 -18.95 4.55 5.43
C VAL A 119 -20.16 4.07 4.64
N MET A 120 -21.29 4.77 4.78
CA MET A 120 -22.52 4.36 4.10
C MET A 120 -22.47 4.62 2.60
N ASP A 121 -21.88 5.74 2.19
CA ASP A 121 -21.73 6.09 0.78
C ASP A 121 -20.73 5.19 0.05
N LEU A 122 -19.76 4.62 0.78
CA LEU A 122 -18.84 3.62 0.25
C LEU A 122 -19.46 2.21 0.28
N LEU A 123 -19.70 1.66 1.47
CA LEU A 123 -20.06 0.25 1.66
C LEU A 123 -21.49 -0.09 1.23
N ASN A 124 -22.39 0.88 1.16
CA ASN A 124 -23.78 0.66 0.75
C ASN A 124 -24.01 0.71 -0.76
N THR A 125 -22.99 1.00 -1.57
CA THR A 125 -23.12 0.96 -3.02
C THR A 125 -23.43 -0.47 -3.50
N ASN A 126 -24.26 -0.58 -4.52
CA ASN A 126 -24.59 -1.88 -5.08
C ASN A 126 -23.34 -2.60 -5.58
N THR A 127 -22.44 -1.86 -6.22
CA THR A 127 -21.21 -2.43 -6.78
C THR A 127 -20.35 -3.05 -5.71
N TRP A 128 -20.04 -2.32 -4.63
CA TRP A 128 -19.23 -2.85 -3.55
C TRP A 128 -19.86 -4.10 -2.92
N LYS A 129 -21.17 -4.04 -2.63
CA LYS A 129 -21.89 -5.19 -2.06
C LYS A 129 -21.87 -6.40 -2.98
N LYS A 130 -22.13 -6.20 -4.27
CA LYS A 130 -22.22 -7.29 -5.25
C LYS A 130 -20.86 -7.89 -5.58
N GLN A 131 -19.84 -7.08 -5.74
CA GLN A 131 -18.47 -7.56 -5.95
C GLN A 131 -18.01 -8.44 -4.78
N ARG A 132 -18.25 -7.99 -3.55
CA ARG A 132 -17.98 -8.79 -2.37
C ARG A 132 -18.81 -10.09 -2.36
N GLU A 133 -20.11 -10.01 -2.59
CA GLU A 133 -21.01 -11.18 -2.58
C GLU A 133 -20.56 -12.23 -3.59
N TYR A 134 -20.36 -11.84 -4.85
CA TYR A 134 -19.95 -12.75 -5.91
C TYR A 134 -18.49 -13.19 -5.75
N GLY A 135 -17.61 -12.32 -5.31
CA GLY A 135 -16.23 -12.67 -4.99
C GLY A 135 -16.13 -13.76 -3.91
N LEU A 136 -16.89 -13.63 -2.82
CA LEU A 136 -16.92 -14.63 -1.75
C LEU A 136 -17.64 -15.92 -2.16
N LYS A 137 -18.76 -15.83 -2.88
CA LYS A 137 -19.46 -17.01 -3.43
C LYS A 137 -18.62 -17.75 -4.46
N GLY A 138 -17.78 -17.03 -5.19
CA GLY A 138 -16.82 -17.58 -6.13
C GLY A 138 -17.44 -18.21 -7.39
N LEU A 139 -16.61 -18.89 -8.15
CA LEU A 139 -16.98 -19.48 -9.45
C LEU A 139 -18.06 -20.55 -9.33
N THR A 140 -18.13 -21.24 -8.21
CA THR A 140 -19.08 -22.34 -7.95
C THR A 140 -20.35 -21.89 -7.23
N GLY A 141 -20.37 -20.65 -6.74
CA GLY A 141 -21.51 -20.07 -6.04
C GLY A 141 -21.67 -20.50 -4.57
N ASP A 142 -20.85 -21.45 -4.10
CA ASP A 142 -20.90 -22.05 -2.76
C ASP A 142 -19.74 -21.62 -1.84
N GLY A 143 -18.87 -20.71 -2.31
CA GLY A 143 -17.69 -20.24 -1.59
C GLY A 143 -16.49 -21.19 -1.60
N SER A 144 -16.54 -22.30 -2.33
CA SER A 144 -15.41 -23.24 -2.42
C SER A 144 -14.29 -22.76 -3.34
N SER A 145 -14.60 -21.84 -4.27
CA SER A 145 -13.67 -21.25 -5.23
C SER A 145 -13.85 -19.72 -5.27
N PRO A 146 -13.46 -18.99 -4.23
CA PRO A 146 -13.62 -17.54 -4.19
C PRO A 146 -12.82 -16.85 -5.30
N ILE A 147 -13.36 -15.75 -5.81
CA ILE A 147 -12.72 -14.93 -6.83
C ILE A 147 -12.09 -13.71 -6.13
N LEU A 148 -10.92 -13.29 -6.57
CA LEU A 148 -10.36 -12.02 -6.14
C LEU A 148 -11.31 -10.88 -6.49
N TYR A 149 -11.38 -9.86 -5.64
CA TYR A 149 -12.13 -8.65 -5.95
C TYR A 149 -11.41 -7.43 -5.41
N GLY A 150 -11.65 -6.30 -6.09
CA GLY A 150 -10.99 -5.06 -5.76
C GLY A 150 -11.42 -3.92 -6.67
N GLN A 151 -10.87 -2.73 -6.44
CA GLN A 151 -11.30 -1.53 -7.13
C GLN A 151 -10.15 -0.64 -7.53
N TYR A 152 -10.42 0.25 -8.48
CA TYR A 152 -9.58 1.40 -8.70
C TYR A 152 -9.78 2.41 -7.58
N LEU A 153 -8.68 2.91 -7.04
CA LEU A 153 -8.68 4.00 -6.10
C LEU A 153 -8.82 5.30 -6.86
N ASP A 154 -9.77 6.09 -6.40
CA ASP A 154 -10.06 7.40 -6.94
C ASP A 154 -9.00 8.40 -6.54
N TYR A 155 -8.40 9.03 -7.54
CA TYR A 155 -7.68 10.25 -7.38
C TYR A 155 -8.26 11.30 -8.33
N ASN A 156 -9.24 12.03 -7.87
CA ASN A 156 -10.04 12.88 -8.74
C ASN A 156 -9.39 14.25 -8.98
N TRP A 157 -9.57 14.69 -10.18
CA TRP A 157 -8.96 15.81 -10.91
C TRP A 157 -9.27 17.20 -10.35
N ASP A 158 -10.39 17.39 -9.59
CA ASP A 158 -10.87 18.69 -9.17
C ASP A 158 -11.08 18.82 -7.65
N ALA A 159 -10.79 17.79 -6.87
CA ALA A 159 -11.05 17.81 -5.44
C ALA A 159 -9.75 17.80 -4.63
N ASN A 160 -9.66 18.65 -3.61
CA ASN A 160 -8.61 18.59 -2.63
C ASN A 160 -8.94 17.53 -1.57
N VAL A 161 -8.70 16.28 -1.91
CA VAL A 161 -8.99 15.12 -1.07
C VAL A 161 -8.00 15.07 0.10
N SER A 162 -8.50 14.98 1.31
CA SER A 162 -7.68 14.91 2.52
C SER A 162 -6.91 13.59 2.63
N ALA A 163 -5.88 13.54 3.47
CA ALA A 163 -5.11 12.33 3.69
C ALA A 163 -5.97 11.19 4.24
N SER A 164 -6.90 11.49 5.15
CA SER A 164 -7.84 10.51 5.71
C SER A 164 -8.83 9.97 4.68
N GLU A 165 -9.32 10.82 3.77
CA GLU A 165 -10.19 10.40 2.67
C GLU A 165 -9.47 9.54 1.63
N LYS A 166 -8.19 9.80 1.35
CA LYS A 166 -7.36 8.93 0.50
C LYS A 166 -7.12 7.56 1.12
N SER A 167 -6.97 7.49 2.45
CA SER A 167 -6.68 6.26 3.20
C SER A 167 -7.91 5.38 3.42
N ILE A 168 -9.12 5.97 3.53
CA ILE A 168 -10.32 5.24 3.93
C ILE A 168 -10.75 4.19 2.91
N VAL A 169 -10.68 4.49 1.61
CA VAL A 169 -11.14 3.58 0.55
C VAL A 169 -10.35 2.27 0.54
N PRO A 170 -9.00 2.28 0.46
CA PRO A 170 -8.24 1.03 0.49
C PRO A 170 -8.32 0.30 1.83
N SER A 171 -8.44 1.01 2.95
CA SER A 171 -8.57 0.37 4.26
C SER A 171 -9.93 -0.33 4.43
N LEU A 172 -11.03 0.30 4.01
CA LEU A 172 -12.32 -0.37 3.95
C LEU A 172 -12.32 -1.51 2.93
N GLY A 173 -11.61 -1.34 1.81
CA GLY A 173 -11.39 -2.40 0.85
C GLY A 173 -10.77 -3.64 1.48
N LEU A 174 -9.66 -3.50 2.18
CA LEU A 174 -9.02 -4.60 2.91
C LEU A 174 -9.96 -5.20 3.96
N ALA A 175 -10.63 -4.37 4.78
CA ALA A 175 -11.55 -4.84 5.81
C ALA A 175 -12.73 -5.63 5.23
N THR A 176 -13.16 -5.30 4.02
CA THR A 176 -14.19 -6.04 3.29
C THR A 176 -13.67 -7.22 2.48
N GLY A 177 -12.36 -7.48 2.51
CA GLY A 177 -11.73 -8.64 1.89
C GLY A 177 -11.20 -8.41 0.48
N GLN A 178 -11.14 -7.17 -0.01
CA GLN A 178 -10.52 -6.86 -1.29
C GLN A 178 -9.03 -7.22 -1.29
N LYS A 179 -8.53 -7.72 -2.41
CA LYS A 179 -7.15 -8.16 -2.58
C LYS A 179 -6.42 -7.43 -3.72
N TRP A 180 -7.11 -6.59 -4.44
CA TRP A 180 -6.57 -5.86 -5.57
C TRP A 180 -6.97 -4.38 -5.51
N PHE A 181 -6.00 -3.50 -5.77
CA PHE A 181 -6.20 -2.06 -5.84
C PHE A 181 -5.41 -1.51 -7.01
N GLY A 182 -6.10 -0.88 -7.94
CA GLY A 182 -5.52 -0.05 -8.99
C GLY A 182 -5.54 1.42 -8.58
N LEU A 183 -4.71 2.25 -9.20
CA LEU A 183 -4.77 3.69 -9.03
C LEU A 183 -5.06 4.34 -10.40
N PHE A 184 -6.15 5.07 -10.50
CA PHE A 184 -6.50 5.83 -11.68
C PHE A 184 -6.52 7.32 -11.35
N ARG A 185 -5.66 8.10 -11.95
CA ARG A 185 -4.52 7.77 -12.83
C ARG A 185 -3.26 8.47 -12.32
N MET A 186 -2.09 7.94 -12.67
CA MET A 186 -0.82 8.47 -12.15
C MET A 186 -0.33 9.71 -12.91
N GLU A 187 -0.68 9.83 -14.17
CA GLU A 187 -0.16 10.88 -15.05
C GLU A 187 -0.82 12.25 -14.81
N TYR A 188 -0.11 13.31 -15.20
CA TYR A 188 -0.62 14.67 -15.22
C TYR A 188 -1.87 14.80 -16.08
N ASN A 189 -2.92 15.39 -15.54
CA ASN A 189 -4.22 15.55 -16.19
C ASN A 189 -4.61 17.01 -16.47
N GLY A 190 -3.67 17.94 -16.34
CA GLY A 190 -3.91 19.37 -16.50
C GLY A 190 -4.05 20.15 -15.19
N TYR A 191 -4.04 19.44 -14.03
CA TYR A 191 -4.21 20.04 -12.71
C TYR A 191 -3.09 19.62 -11.77
N ASP A 192 -2.06 20.45 -11.59
CA ASP A 192 -0.86 20.14 -10.79
C ASP A 192 -1.15 19.70 -9.35
N ARG A 193 -2.24 20.20 -8.77
CA ARG A 193 -2.54 19.93 -7.36
C ARG A 193 -3.25 18.62 -7.11
N SER A 194 -3.83 18.05 -8.13
CA SER A 194 -4.60 16.80 -8.05
C SER A 194 -3.92 15.63 -8.75
N SER A 195 -2.78 15.84 -9.39
CA SER A 195 -2.05 14.78 -10.05
C SER A 195 -1.10 14.06 -9.09
N ILE A 196 -0.84 12.79 -9.35
CA ILE A 196 0.21 12.02 -8.66
C ILE A 196 1.59 12.52 -9.08
N ILE A 197 1.71 12.85 -10.37
CA ILE A 197 2.90 13.42 -11.01
C ILE A 197 2.47 14.74 -11.65
N ASP A 198 3.25 15.79 -11.45
CA ASP A 198 2.99 17.10 -12.03
C ASP A 198 3.34 17.17 -13.54
N HIS A 199 3.17 18.34 -14.16
CA HIS A 199 3.43 18.54 -15.59
C HIS A 199 4.91 18.40 -15.98
N ASP A 200 5.83 18.54 -15.03
CA ASP A 200 7.27 18.36 -15.23
C ASP A 200 7.72 16.91 -14.98
N GLY A 201 6.79 16.04 -14.61
CA GLY A 201 7.06 14.64 -14.27
C GLY A 201 7.57 14.45 -12.84
N ALA A 202 7.52 15.49 -12.00
CA ALA A 202 7.92 15.38 -10.61
C ALA A 202 6.78 14.83 -9.73
N PRO A 203 7.10 14.06 -8.68
CA PRO A 203 6.11 13.54 -7.76
C PRO A 203 5.49 14.67 -6.92
N THR A 204 4.15 14.67 -6.86
CA THR A 204 3.37 15.60 -6.04
C THR A 204 3.24 15.11 -4.59
N ARG A 205 2.63 15.92 -3.72
CA ARG A 205 2.23 15.50 -2.37
C ARG A 205 1.45 14.18 -2.39
N SER A 206 0.52 14.04 -3.31
CA SER A 206 -0.31 12.85 -3.44
C SER A 206 0.47 11.59 -3.78
N PHE A 207 1.57 11.72 -4.52
CA PHE A 207 2.48 10.59 -4.75
C PHE A 207 3.01 10.02 -3.43
N TYR A 208 3.46 10.87 -2.53
CA TYR A 208 4.01 10.42 -1.24
C TYR A 208 2.94 9.87 -0.31
N GLU A 209 1.76 10.49 -0.30
CA GLU A 209 0.61 10.00 0.46
C GLU A 209 0.18 8.60 -0.03
N PHE A 210 -0.01 8.42 -1.33
CA PHE A 210 -0.34 7.10 -1.90
C PHE A 210 0.78 6.09 -1.74
N SER A 211 2.05 6.50 -1.80
CA SER A 211 3.17 5.61 -1.49
C SER A 211 3.08 5.07 -0.06
N THR A 212 2.72 5.91 0.90
CA THR A 212 2.49 5.51 2.28
C THR A 212 1.26 4.60 2.39
N ILE A 213 0.14 4.98 1.78
CA ILE A 213 -1.11 4.21 1.78
C ILE A 213 -0.87 2.81 1.20
N PHE A 214 -0.27 2.71 -0.01
CA PHE A 214 0.05 1.41 -0.61
C PHE A 214 1.06 0.60 0.20
N GLY A 215 2.02 1.27 0.84
CA GLY A 215 2.91 0.64 1.79
C GLY A 215 2.18 0.02 2.98
N ASN A 216 1.16 0.71 3.50
CA ASN A 216 0.32 0.21 4.60
C ASN A 216 -0.60 -0.93 4.15
N VAL A 217 -1.25 -0.76 3.01
CA VAL A 217 -2.08 -1.80 2.35
C VAL A 217 -1.27 -3.07 2.10
N SER A 218 -0.08 -2.93 1.53
CA SER A 218 0.81 -4.06 1.25
C SER A 218 1.27 -4.76 2.53
N TYR A 219 1.56 -4.02 3.60
CA TYR A 219 1.98 -4.61 4.86
C TYR A 219 0.88 -5.48 5.49
N ILE A 220 -0.34 -4.98 5.58
CA ILE A 220 -1.51 -5.77 6.02
C ILE A 220 -1.82 -6.89 5.01
N GLY A 221 -1.68 -6.60 3.72
CA GLY A 221 -1.89 -7.55 2.63
C GLY A 221 -1.05 -8.83 2.75
N ASN A 222 0.14 -8.74 3.37
CA ASN A 222 0.97 -9.92 3.64
C ASN A 222 0.26 -10.95 4.52
N TYR A 223 -0.65 -10.53 5.38
CA TYR A 223 -1.47 -11.39 6.24
C TYR A 223 -2.80 -11.74 5.58
N THR A 224 -3.53 -10.72 5.15
CA THR A 224 -4.89 -10.92 4.62
C THR A 224 -4.93 -11.68 3.31
N LYS A 225 -3.82 -11.75 2.54
CA LYS A 225 -3.72 -12.62 1.34
C LYS A 225 -3.99 -14.09 1.62
N ALA A 226 -3.71 -14.54 2.86
CA ALA A 226 -3.91 -15.91 3.32
C ALA A 226 -5.25 -16.10 4.04
N MET A 227 -6.11 -15.07 4.07
CA MET A 227 -7.36 -15.08 4.82
C MET A 227 -8.56 -14.74 3.93
N ASN A 228 -9.71 -15.26 4.30
CA ASN A 228 -10.99 -14.96 3.71
C ASN A 228 -11.79 -14.05 4.63
N SER A 229 -12.46 -13.03 4.08
CA SER A 229 -13.33 -12.16 4.86
C SER A 229 -14.68 -12.86 5.12
N THR A 230 -15.04 -13.02 6.38
CA THR A 230 -16.26 -13.73 6.79
C THR A 230 -17.42 -12.79 7.04
N PHE A 231 -17.16 -11.65 7.68
CA PHE A 231 -18.17 -10.67 8.05
C PHE A 231 -17.58 -9.25 8.04
N VAL A 232 -18.44 -8.24 7.97
CA VAL A 232 -18.06 -6.83 8.13
C VAL A 232 -19.08 -6.14 9.04
N ALA A 233 -18.60 -5.59 10.15
CA ALA A 233 -19.44 -4.87 11.10
C ALA A 233 -19.18 -3.37 11.07
N TYR A 234 -20.25 -2.60 11.19
CA TYR A 234 -20.24 -1.16 11.30
C TYR A 234 -20.60 -0.73 12.72
N LYS A 235 -19.75 0.07 13.34
CA LYS A 235 -20.02 0.75 14.60
C LYS A 235 -20.21 2.25 14.31
N PRO A 236 -21.45 2.75 14.42
CA PRO A 236 -21.73 4.17 14.16
C PRO A 236 -21.11 5.07 15.22
N GLY A 237 -20.48 6.14 14.77
CA GLY A 237 -20.02 7.25 15.59
C GLY A 237 -21.15 8.27 15.88
N GLN A 238 -20.75 9.36 16.52
CA GLN A 238 -21.63 10.49 16.84
C GLN A 238 -21.24 11.68 15.96
N TYR A 239 -22.21 12.23 15.25
CA TYR A 239 -21.99 13.42 14.40
C TYR A 239 -23.14 14.41 14.62
N ALA A 240 -22.84 15.67 14.86
CA ALA A 240 -23.86 16.68 15.06
C ALA A 240 -24.79 16.84 13.86
N ALA A 241 -24.27 16.63 12.64
CA ALA A 241 -25.04 16.74 11.38
C ALA A 241 -25.83 15.46 11.02
N ARG A 242 -25.67 14.36 11.77
CA ARG A 242 -26.32 13.07 11.45
C ARG A 242 -27.72 13.03 12.06
N GLY A 243 -28.75 13.02 11.22
CA GLY A 243 -30.15 12.99 11.69
C GLY A 243 -30.58 11.66 12.27
N THR A 244 -30.22 10.54 11.66
CA THR A 244 -30.52 9.17 12.10
C THR A 244 -29.27 8.31 12.04
N THR A 245 -29.14 7.39 12.99
CA THR A 245 -28.03 6.44 12.95
C THR A 245 -28.21 5.47 11.79
N PRO A 246 -27.27 5.43 10.83
CA PRO A 246 -27.37 4.53 9.70
C PRO A 246 -27.13 3.08 10.11
N SER A 247 -27.61 2.16 9.27
CA SER A 247 -27.44 0.71 9.44
C SER A 247 -26.81 0.11 8.20
N LEU A 248 -25.77 -0.67 8.39
CA LEU A 248 -25.15 -1.46 7.32
C LEU A 248 -25.87 -2.80 7.19
N SER A 249 -26.27 -3.15 5.96
CA SER A 249 -26.90 -4.42 5.65
C SER A 249 -26.47 -4.95 4.29
N GLY A 250 -26.45 -6.27 4.14
CA GLY A 250 -26.10 -6.93 2.89
C GLY A 250 -25.53 -8.32 3.16
N TYR A 251 -24.99 -8.97 2.11
CA TYR A 251 -24.36 -10.27 2.24
C TYR A 251 -23.14 -10.19 3.17
N THR A 252 -23.24 -10.83 4.34
CA THR A 252 -22.23 -10.78 5.41
C THR A 252 -21.84 -9.36 5.88
N TYR A 253 -22.79 -8.42 5.83
CA TYR A 253 -22.66 -7.09 6.41
C TYR A 253 -23.67 -6.90 7.54
N GLY A 254 -23.31 -6.18 8.60
CA GLY A 254 -24.20 -5.83 9.70
C GLY A 254 -23.66 -4.72 10.59
N ASN A 255 -24.43 -4.36 11.60
CA ASN A 255 -23.97 -3.43 12.63
C ASN A 255 -23.23 -4.19 13.73
N PHE A 256 -22.20 -3.56 14.31
CA PHE A 256 -21.44 -4.12 15.42
C PHE A 256 -22.37 -4.39 16.63
N ALA A 257 -22.21 -5.57 17.25
CA ALA A 257 -22.99 -6.02 18.40
C ALA A 257 -24.53 -6.04 18.20
N SER A 258 -24.99 -6.19 16.96
CA SER A 258 -26.42 -6.27 16.66
C SER A 258 -26.71 -7.39 15.66
N GLY A 259 -27.61 -8.32 16.08
CA GLY A 259 -27.99 -9.48 15.29
C GLY A 259 -27.07 -10.71 15.48
N ASP A 260 -27.62 -11.89 15.14
CA ASP A 260 -26.97 -13.18 15.38
C ASP A 260 -25.64 -13.32 14.59
N GLU A 261 -25.59 -12.84 13.36
CA GLU A 261 -24.39 -12.94 12.52
C GLU A 261 -23.24 -12.09 13.06
N ALA A 262 -23.51 -10.86 13.54
CA ALA A 262 -22.49 -10.01 14.15
C ALA A 262 -22.00 -10.60 15.47
N THR A 263 -22.90 -11.18 16.26
CA THR A 263 -22.54 -11.86 17.51
C THR A 263 -21.66 -13.07 17.23
N ALA A 264 -22.02 -13.91 16.28
CA ALA A 264 -21.21 -15.07 15.88
C ALA A 264 -19.84 -14.67 15.33
N ALA A 265 -19.76 -13.59 14.54
CA ALA A 265 -18.49 -13.07 14.04
C ALA A 265 -17.60 -12.54 15.18
N ASN A 266 -18.17 -11.83 16.14
CA ASN A 266 -17.46 -11.35 17.32
C ASN A 266 -16.92 -12.51 18.17
N GLU A 267 -17.75 -13.53 18.43
CA GLU A 267 -17.36 -14.72 19.18
C GLU A 267 -16.22 -15.49 18.50
N ALA A 268 -16.28 -15.62 17.16
CA ALA A 268 -15.28 -16.36 16.39
C ALA A 268 -13.86 -15.76 16.50
N VAL A 269 -13.75 -14.47 16.74
CA VAL A 269 -12.46 -13.77 16.91
C VAL A 269 -12.25 -13.25 18.33
N GLY A 270 -13.12 -13.61 19.27
CA GLY A 270 -13.01 -13.19 20.66
C GLY A 270 -13.12 -11.66 20.89
N LEU A 271 -13.76 -10.92 20.00
CA LEU A 271 -14.02 -9.48 20.16
C LEU A 271 -15.35 -9.28 20.90
N VAL A 272 -15.27 -8.87 22.17
CA VAL A 272 -16.45 -8.78 23.06
C VAL A 272 -17.13 -7.42 22.94
N ASP A 273 -16.36 -6.34 22.97
CA ASP A 273 -16.87 -4.97 22.92
C ASP A 273 -15.81 -4.00 22.35
N MET A 274 -16.26 -2.82 21.99
CA MET A 274 -15.41 -1.75 21.49
C MET A 274 -15.93 -0.39 21.93
N SER A 275 -15.05 0.46 22.46
CA SER A 275 -15.32 1.88 22.69
C SER A 275 -14.36 2.76 21.88
N VAL A 276 -14.79 3.98 21.56
CA VAL A 276 -14.06 4.89 20.70
C VAL A 276 -14.02 6.27 21.34
N SER A 277 -12.86 6.90 21.33
CA SER A 277 -12.65 8.28 21.75
C SER A 277 -11.97 9.07 20.65
N ASN A 278 -12.52 10.20 20.28
CA ASN A 278 -11.85 11.11 19.36
C ASN A 278 -10.73 11.85 20.10
N VAL A 279 -9.49 11.71 19.63
CA VAL A 279 -8.31 12.40 20.16
C VAL A 279 -7.75 13.42 19.18
N GLY A 280 -8.38 13.53 17.99
CA GLY A 280 -8.11 14.54 16.99
C GLY A 280 -8.87 15.84 17.23
N SER A 281 -8.94 16.68 16.20
CA SER A 281 -9.56 18.02 16.27
C SER A 281 -10.84 18.15 15.44
N VAL A 282 -11.18 17.15 14.61
CA VAL A 282 -12.39 17.17 13.79
C VAL A 282 -13.60 16.63 14.54
N ASN A 283 -14.79 16.81 13.96
CA ASN A 283 -16.08 16.31 14.49
C ASN A 283 -16.40 16.77 15.92
N ASP A 284 -15.98 18.00 16.27
CA ASP A 284 -16.21 18.60 17.59
C ASP A 284 -15.77 17.71 18.79
N GLY A 285 -14.75 16.87 18.58
CA GLY A 285 -14.28 15.90 19.59
C GLY A 285 -15.20 14.69 19.80
N LEU A 286 -16.27 14.56 19.02
CA LEU A 286 -17.17 13.40 19.09
C LEU A 286 -16.54 12.19 18.37
N PRO A 287 -16.75 10.96 18.90
CA PRO A 287 -16.24 9.75 18.25
C PRO A 287 -16.88 9.55 16.87
N GLY A 288 -16.06 9.25 15.87
CA GLY A 288 -16.48 8.91 14.52
C GLY A 288 -16.78 7.43 14.34
N ASP A 289 -17.15 7.06 13.13
CA ASP A 289 -17.45 5.69 12.74
C ASP A 289 -16.22 4.77 12.82
N VAL A 290 -16.47 3.49 13.08
CA VAL A 290 -15.47 2.43 12.98
C VAL A 290 -16.06 1.26 12.19
N VAL A 291 -15.22 0.64 11.35
CA VAL A 291 -15.57 -0.59 10.63
C VAL A 291 -14.65 -1.72 11.08
N VAL A 292 -15.23 -2.89 11.25
CA VAL A 292 -14.50 -4.12 11.60
C VAL A 292 -14.71 -5.15 10.51
N GLY A 293 -13.62 -5.60 9.87
CA GLY A 293 -13.62 -6.76 8.98
C GLY A 293 -13.19 -8.01 9.75
N TYR A 294 -13.86 -9.13 9.55
CA TYR A 294 -13.56 -10.41 10.22
C TYR A 294 -13.01 -11.40 9.22
N PHE A 295 -12.06 -12.21 9.67
CA PHE A 295 -11.27 -13.07 8.78
C PHE A 295 -11.03 -14.44 9.39
N GLU A 296 -11.05 -15.45 8.52
CA GLU A 296 -10.57 -16.80 8.79
C GLU A 296 -9.50 -17.19 7.77
N GLN A 297 -8.62 -18.11 8.10
CA GLN A 297 -7.64 -18.64 7.16
C GLN A 297 -8.33 -19.22 5.93
N LEU A 298 -7.74 -19.03 4.75
CA LEU A 298 -8.21 -19.65 3.51
C LEU A 298 -8.30 -21.17 3.67
N LYS A 299 -9.45 -21.75 3.28
CA LYS A 299 -9.65 -23.19 3.27
C LYS A 299 -8.67 -23.85 2.31
N GLY A 300 -8.00 -24.90 2.79
CA GLY A 300 -7.03 -25.62 1.97
C GLY A 300 -5.64 -24.98 1.89
N LEU A 301 -5.39 -23.88 2.59
CA LEU A 301 -4.03 -23.33 2.70
C LEU A 301 -3.13 -24.34 3.42
N GLU A 302 -2.03 -24.71 2.77
CA GLU A 302 -1.04 -25.63 3.34
C GLU A 302 -0.44 -25.07 4.64
N ARG A 303 -0.27 -25.92 5.67
CA ARG A 303 0.29 -25.50 6.98
C ARG A 303 1.63 -24.79 6.83
N ALA A 304 2.51 -25.26 5.97
CA ALA A 304 3.81 -24.62 5.73
C ALA A 304 3.69 -23.17 5.26
N LYS A 305 2.76 -22.90 4.32
CA LYS A 305 2.50 -21.55 3.82
C LYS A 305 1.82 -20.66 4.87
N SER A 306 0.95 -21.25 5.70
CA SER A 306 0.37 -20.55 6.84
C SER A 306 1.45 -20.16 7.85
N ALA A 307 2.37 -21.09 8.16
CA ALA A 307 3.46 -20.85 9.10
C ALA A 307 4.44 -19.76 8.65
N GLU A 308 4.69 -19.64 7.35
CA GLU A 308 5.50 -18.53 6.79
C GLU A 308 4.89 -17.14 7.05
N ILE A 309 3.57 -17.07 7.25
CA ILE A 309 2.85 -15.80 7.40
C ILE A 309 2.53 -15.51 8.87
N PHE A 310 2.07 -16.52 9.60
CA PHE A 310 1.50 -16.39 10.95
C PHE A 310 2.35 -17.03 12.05
N GLY A 311 3.48 -17.65 11.71
CA GLY A 311 4.21 -18.53 12.61
C GLY A 311 3.60 -19.92 12.67
N ASP A 312 4.28 -20.84 13.38
CA ASP A 312 3.86 -22.26 13.49
C ASP A 312 2.68 -22.41 14.46
N SER A 313 1.48 -22.05 13.99
CA SER A 313 0.25 -22.17 14.76
C SER A 313 -0.35 -23.58 14.66
N THR A 314 -0.82 -24.12 15.78
CA THR A 314 -1.49 -25.43 15.84
C THR A 314 -2.93 -25.36 15.35
N THR A 315 -3.52 -24.18 15.33
CA THR A 315 -4.87 -23.93 14.84
C THR A 315 -4.83 -22.97 13.65
N ALA A 316 -5.84 -23.05 12.77
CA ALA A 316 -6.00 -22.08 11.70
C ALA A 316 -6.20 -20.66 12.30
N PRO A 317 -5.39 -19.66 11.90
CA PRO A 317 -5.54 -18.29 12.39
C PRO A 317 -6.91 -17.70 12.08
N THR A 318 -7.48 -17.00 13.03
CA THR A 318 -8.64 -16.12 12.85
C THR A 318 -8.24 -14.70 13.24
N GLY A 319 -8.90 -13.69 12.66
CA GLY A 319 -8.52 -12.31 12.94
C GLY A 319 -9.60 -11.31 12.60
N PHE A 320 -9.32 -10.06 12.93
CA PHE A 320 -10.18 -8.94 12.59
C PHE A 320 -9.36 -7.69 12.30
N MET A 321 -9.88 -6.85 11.45
CA MET A 321 -9.28 -5.59 11.05
C MET A 321 -10.15 -4.44 11.51
N VAL A 322 -9.60 -3.53 12.27
CA VAL A 322 -10.28 -2.33 12.77
C VAL A 322 -9.85 -1.14 11.92
N VAL A 323 -10.82 -0.42 11.35
CA VAL A 323 -10.61 0.77 10.53
C VAL A 323 -11.23 1.97 11.22
N ASN A 324 -10.43 3.00 11.50
CA ASN A 324 -10.96 4.29 11.90
C ASN A 324 -11.59 4.98 10.67
N ALA A 325 -12.89 5.16 10.67
CA ALA A 325 -13.62 5.74 9.56
C ALA A 325 -14.04 7.22 9.79
N LEU A 326 -13.43 7.89 10.76
CA LEU A 326 -13.54 9.34 10.92
C LEU A 326 -12.65 10.02 9.86
N THR A 327 -13.22 10.77 8.95
CA THR A 327 -12.48 11.50 7.93
C THR A 327 -12.61 13.00 8.09
N GLY A 328 -11.73 13.74 7.44
CA GLY A 328 -11.93 15.16 7.16
C GLY A 328 -13.00 15.37 6.09
N GLN A 329 -13.03 16.53 5.52
CA GLN A 329 -13.96 16.90 4.46
C GLN A 329 -13.19 17.32 3.21
N THR A 330 -13.52 16.74 2.07
CA THR A 330 -13.08 17.23 0.76
C THR A 330 -13.49 18.67 0.56
N ARG A 331 -12.57 19.52 0.17
CA ARG A 331 -12.81 20.93 -0.12
C ARG A 331 -12.73 21.21 -1.61
N TYR A 332 -13.71 21.95 -2.10
CA TYR A 332 -13.82 22.33 -3.50
C TYR A 332 -14.03 23.84 -3.61
N PRO A 333 -13.49 24.54 -4.62
CA PRO A 333 -12.58 24.03 -5.66
C PRO A 333 -11.12 23.89 -5.16
N SER A 334 -10.46 22.83 -5.59
CA SER A 334 -9.12 22.45 -5.16
C SER A 334 -8.05 23.52 -5.41
N TYR A 335 -8.21 24.31 -6.49
CA TYR A 335 -7.24 25.34 -6.88
C TYR A 335 -7.27 26.60 -6.00
N LEU A 336 -8.30 26.77 -5.18
CA LEU A 336 -8.44 27.90 -4.27
C LEU A 336 -7.91 27.60 -2.86
N LEU A 337 -7.58 26.34 -2.55
CA LEU A 337 -7.20 25.93 -1.22
C LEU A 337 -5.69 25.65 -1.15
N ASP A 338 -5.05 26.24 -0.17
CA ASP A 338 -3.73 25.79 0.24
C ASP A 338 -3.87 24.35 0.75
N PRO A 339 -3.15 23.38 0.20
CA PRO A 339 -3.14 22.00 0.71
C PRO A 339 -2.85 21.87 2.21
N ARG A 340 -2.23 22.89 2.80
CA ARG A 340 -1.94 22.98 4.23
C ARG A 340 -3.13 23.32 5.10
N THR A 341 -4.27 23.68 4.52
CA THR A 341 -5.47 24.09 5.26
C THR A 341 -6.58 23.03 5.25
N ASP A 342 -6.32 21.84 4.72
CA ASP A 342 -7.28 20.75 4.81
C ASP A 342 -7.35 20.24 6.27
N ASN A 343 -8.55 20.05 6.78
CA ASN A 343 -8.81 19.59 8.14
C ASN A 343 -9.02 18.07 8.21
N GLY A 344 -8.35 17.33 7.36
CA GLY A 344 -8.53 15.89 7.20
C GLY A 344 -7.24 15.10 7.31
N SER A 345 -6.24 15.66 8.00
CA SER A 345 -4.98 14.94 8.26
C SER A 345 -5.22 13.72 9.16
N LEU A 346 -4.30 12.75 9.11
CA LEU A 346 -4.40 11.55 9.96
C LEU A 346 -4.40 11.91 11.45
N ALA A 347 -3.65 12.95 11.86
CA ALA A 347 -3.61 13.40 13.25
C ALA A 347 -4.90 14.13 13.67
N GLU A 348 -5.49 14.94 12.78
CA GLU A 348 -6.72 15.66 13.08
C GLU A 348 -7.94 14.74 13.18
N THR A 349 -7.90 13.60 12.51
CA THR A 349 -8.95 12.58 12.49
C THR A 349 -8.65 11.37 13.38
N ALA A 350 -7.64 11.48 14.25
CA ALA A 350 -7.19 10.36 15.07
C ALA A 350 -8.20 9.97 16.15
N GLN A 351 -8.34 8.67 16.37
CA GLN A 351 -9.18 8.09 17.42
C GLN A 351 -8.40 7.06 18.23
N ASP A 352 -8.65 7.02 19.54
CA ASP A 352 -8.30 5.88 20.37
C ASP A 352 -9.45 4.87 20.31
N ILE A 353 -9.12 3.63 19.99
CA ILE A 353 -10.10 2.54 19.88
C ILE A 353 -9.74 1.49 20.92
N THR A 354 -10.56 1.38 21.95
CA THR A 354 -10.38 0.37 23.01
C THR A 354 -11.21 -0.85 22.69
N LEU A 355 -10.54 -1.98 22.53
CA LEU A 355 -11.14 -3.28 22.26
C LEU A 355 -11.19 -4.07 23.56
N THR A 356 -12.33 -4.69 23.85
CA THR A 356 -12.43 -5.72 24.88
C THR A 356 -12.37 -7.07 24.19
N VAL A 357 -11.33 -7.84 24.47
CA VAL A 357 -11.07 -9.14 23.83
C VAL A 357 -11.09 -10.28 24.84
N LYS A 358 -11.47 -11.46 24.38
CA LYS A 358 -11.45 -12.73 25.13
C LYS A 358 -10.67 -13.76 24.31
N LYS A 359 -9.76 -14.49 24.96
CA LYS A 359 -9.03 -15.57 24.29
C LYS A 359 -10.02 -16.61 23.73
N PRO A 360 -9.98 -16.96 22.45
CA PRO A 360 -10.86 -17.97 21.87
C PRO A 360 -10.54 -19.39 22.38
N SER A 361 -9.29 -19.62 22.83
CA SER A 361 -8.85 -20.88 23.44
C SER A 361 -7.73 -20.64 24.45
N ALA A 362 -7.52 -21.61 25.34
CA ALA A 362 -6.33 -21.62 26.20
C ALA A 362 -5.08 -21.75 25.32
N GLY A 363 -4.07 -20.91 25.53
CA GLY A 363 -2.86 -20.87 24.72
C GLY A 363 -2.97 -20.07 23.41
N ALA A 364 -4.08 -19.37 23.19
CA ALA A 364 -4.18 -18.41 22.10
C ALA A 364 -3.42 -17.11 22.42
N HIS A 365 -2.65 -16.64 21.46
CA HIS A 365 -1.87 -15.41 21.48
C HIS A 365 -2.46 -14.43 20.46
N LEU A 366 -2.66 -13.17 20.87
CA LEU A 366 -3.16 -12.12 20.01
C LEU A 366 -2.00 -11.33 19.42
N MET A 367 -1.89 -11.28 18.11
CA MET A 367 -0.89 -10.52 17.40
C MET A 367 -1.51 -9.23 16.85
N LEU A 368 -0.84 -8.09 17.03
CA LEU A 368 -1.20 -6.79 16.48
C LEU A 368 -0.26 -6.43 15.32
N VAL A 369 -0.83 -6.25 14.14
CA VAL A 369 -0.15 -5.73 12.95
C VAL A 369 -0.45 -4.24 12.85
N ASN A 370 0.59 -3.42 12.99
CA ASN A 370 0.52 -1.98 12.82
C ASN A 370 1.20 -1.57 11.48
N PRO A 371 0.45 -1.20 10.45
CA PRO A 371 1.02 -0.86 9.16
C PRO A 371 1.74 0.49 9.15
N ALA A 372 1.45 1.39 10.10
CA ALA A 372 2.04 2.73 10.13
C ALA A 372 3.54 2.69 10.46
N ASP A 373 3.93 1.81 11.37
CA ASP A 373 5.32 1.60 11.78
C ASP A 373 5.94 0.30 11.25
N LYS A 374 5.16 -0.50 10.48
CA LYS A 374 5.57 -1.80 9.94
C LYS A 374 5.96 -2.80 11.01
N THR A 375 5.25 -2.79 12.14
CA THR A 375 5.48 -3.74 13.24
C THR A 375 4.39 -4.79 13.32
N THR A 376 4.77 -5.97 13.80
CA THR A 376 3.86 -7.02 14.23
C THR A 376 4.36 -7.51 15.58
N GLN A 377 3.51 -7.43 16.59
CA GLN A 377 3.88 -7.78 17.95
C GLN A 377 2.77 -8.51 18.67
N GLU A 378 3.14 -9.33 19.63
CA GLU A 378 2.18 -9.94 20.53
C GLU A 378 1.59 -8.89 21.48
N VAL A 379 0.29 -8.98 21.71
CA VAL A 379 -0.42 -8.15 22.66
C VAL A 379 -0.44 -8.87 24.02
N GLU A 380 0.13 -8.24 25.03
CA GLU A 380 0.03 -8.74 26.40
C GLU A 380 -1.41 -8.67 26.90
N LEU A 381 -1.99 -9.82 27.21
CA LEU A 381 -3.33 -9.93 27.74
C LEU A 381 -3.28 -10.28 29.22
N GLY A 382 -4.09 -9.61 30.04
CA GLY A 382 -4.21 -9.90 31.47
C GLY A 382 -4.78 -11.30 31.74
N ASP A 383 -4.69 -11.73 33.02
CA ASP A 383 -5.17 -13.03 33.50
C ASP A 383 -6.71 -13.14 33.63
N GLY A 384 -7.44 -12.06 33.36
CA GLY A 384 -8.89 -12.02 33.42
C GLY A 384 -9.58 -12.78 32.29
N GLU A 385 -10.89 -12.97 32.41
CA GLU A 385 -11.71 -13.56 31.34
C GLU A 385 -11.67 -12.73 30.08
N THR A 386 -11.56 -11.41 30.21
CA THR A 386 -11.40 -10.43 29.13
C THR A 386 -10.23 -9.52 29.41
N SER A 387 -9.65 -8.96 28.33
CA SER A 387 -8.58 -7.96 28.40
C SER A 387 -8.94 -6.76 27.53
N GLN A 388 -8.43 -5.58 27.91
CA GLN A 388 -8.56 -4.38 27.09
C GLN A 388 -7.29 -4.18 26.27
N VAL A 389 -7.46 -3.89 24.98
CA VAL A 389 -6.41 -3.54 24.03
C VAL A 389 -6.72 -2.15 23.48
N VAL A 390 -5.83 -1.20 23.72
CA VAL A 390 -6.02 0.18 23.25
C VAL A 390 -5.19 0.41 21.99
N LEU A 391 -5.86 0.69 20.89
CA LEU A 391 -5.25 1.15 19.65
C LEU A 391 -5.21 2.67 19.72
N THR A 392 -4.04 3.22 20.02
CA THR A 392 -3.86 4.67 20.26
C THR A 392 -3.69 5.45 18.97
N ALA A 393 -4.30 6.62 18.90
CA ALA A 393 -4.15 7.62 17.86
C ALA A 393 -4.22 7.04 16.43
N VAL A 394 -5.16 6.14 16.18
CA VAL A 394 -5.39 5.60 14.83
C VAL A 394 -5.93 6.71 13.95
N GLY A 395 -5.17 7.12 12.93
CA GLY A 395 -5.58 8.18 11.99
C GLY A 395 -6.83 7.80 11.18
N GLY A 396 -7.56 8.79 10.69
CA GLY A 396 -8.73 8.56 9.85
C GLY A 396 -8.36 7.83 8.56
N GLY A 397 -9.07 6.76 8.26
CA GLY A 397 -8.75 5.86 7.16
C GLY A 397 -7.62 4.87 7.46
N ASP A 398 -6.90 5.01 8.57
CA ASP A 398 -5.93 4.01 8.99
C ASP A 398 -6.61 2.79 9.62
N SER A 399 -5.85 1.71 9.68
CA SER A 399 -6.33 0.43 10.17
C SER A 399 -5.29 -0.29 11.02
N ARG A 400 -5.80 -1.22 11.84
CA ARG A 400 -4.99 -2.19 12.59
C ARG A 400 -5.56 -3.58 12.33
N PHE A 401 -4.69 -4.54 12.07
CA PHE A 401 -5.09 -5.93 11.90
C PHE A 401 -4.64 -6.74 13.12
N LEU A 402 -5.57 -7.49 13.71
CA LEU A 402 -5.28 -8.35 14.84
C LEU A 402 -5.65 -9.79 14.48
N TYR A 403 -4.81 -10.74 14.88
CA TYR A 403 -5.10 -12.15 14.62
C TYR A 403 -4.65 -13.04 15.76
N TRP A 404 -5.34 -14.16 15.93
CA TRP A 404 -5.04 -15.18 16.92
C TRP A 404 -4.21 -16.30 16.32
N VAL A 405 -3.20 -16.73 17.06
CA VAL A 405 -2.42 -17.95 16.81
C VAL A 405 -2.35 -18.78 18.07
N THR A 406 -2.26 -20.09 17.93
CA THR A 406 -2.00 -21.01 19.05
C THR A 406 -0.64 -21.64 18.82
N LEU A 407 0.35 -21.31 19.63
CA LEU A 407 1.74 -21.72 19.45
C LEU A 407 2.01 -22.97 20.30
N ASP A 408 2.80 -23.91 19.77
CA ASP A 408 3.20 -25.14 20.49
C ASP A 408 4.23 -24.87 21.61
N ASN A 409 4.83 -23.66 21.64
CA ASN A 409 5.85 -23.30 22.64
C ASN A 409 5.74 -21.80 22.98
N PRO A 410 5.70 -21.40 24.28
CA PRO A 410 5.67 -20.00 24.64
C PRO A 410 7.08 -19.40 24.46
N THR A 411 7.36 -18.86 23.34
CA THR A 411 8.23 -17.79 22.91
C THR A 411 8.76 -18.04 21.50
N PRO A 412 8.22 -17.39 20.47
CA PRO A 412 9.04 -16.95 19.36
C PRO A 412 9.31 -15.46 19.52
N ASP A 413 10.57 -15.09 19.29
CA ASP A 413 10.98 -13.73 19.02
C ASP A 413 10.10 -13.15 17.88
N PRO A 414 9.42 -11.99 18.06
CA PRO A 414 8.47 -11.46 17.08
C PRO A 414 9.12 -10.76 15.89
N SER A 415 10.35 -11.03 15.57
CA SER A 415 10.97 -10.58 14.32
C SER A 415 10.97 -11.72 13.32
N PRO A 416 10.36 -11.59 12.13
CA PRO A 416 10.72 -12.41 11.02
C PRO A 416 12.11 -11.96 10.56
N GLU A 417 13.15 -12.46 11.21
CA GLU A 417 14.43 -12.51 10.57
C GLU A 417 14.29 -13.42 9.34
N LEU A 418 14.26 -12.81 8.17
CA LEU A 418 14.69 -13.46 6.96
C LEU A 418 16.18 -13.75 7.13
N ASN A 419 16.48 -14.85 7.81
CA ASN A 419 17.82 -15.33 7.95
C ASN A 419 18.05 -16.50 6.98
N PRO A 420 18.81 -16.34 5.92
CA PRO A 420 19.60 -17.43 5.41
C PRO A 420 20.90 -17.41 6.18
N SER A 421 20.93 -18.09 7.34
CA SER A 421 22.18 -18.53 7.95
C SER A 421 22.82 -19.54 6.99
N VAL A 422 23.72 -19.06 6.15
CA VAL A 422 24.77 -19.86 5.57
C VAL A 422 26.07 -19.46 6.28
N ASP A 423 26.50 -20.32 7.13
CA ASP A 423 27.81 -20.27 7.80
C ASP A 423 28.94 -20.07 6.76
N PRO A 424 29.77 -19.00 6.82
CA PRO A 424 30.81 -18.72 5.84
C PRO A 424 32.12 -19.47 6.13
N THR A 425 32.12 -20.65 6.76
CA THR A 425 33.36 -21.35 7.15
C THR A 425 33.75 -22.53 6.26
N THR A 426 33.46 -22.53 4.95
CA THR A 426 34.16 -23.43 4.02
C THR A 426 34.16 -22.86 2.59
N ALA A 427 35.03 -21.89 2.35
CA ALA A 427 35.51 -21.60 1.00
C ALA A 427 36.98 -22.01 0.90
N PRO A 428 37.37 -22.78 -0.12
CA PRO A 428 38.77 -23.11 -0.34
C PRO A 428 39.54 -21.88 -0.83
N ALA A 429 40.78 -21.74 -0.34
CA ALA A 429 41.69 -20.67 -0.69
C ALA A 429 42.02 -20.67 -2.20
N PRO A 430 42.10 -19.52 -2.89
CA PRO A 430 42.57 -19.45 -4.25
C PRO A 430 44.11 -19.52 -4.29
N ASP A 431 44.59 -20.29 -5.23
CA ASP A 431 46.00 -20.47 -5.60
C ASP A 431 46.61 -19.13 -6.14
N PRO A 432 47.77 -18.69 -5.65
CA PRO A 432 48.34 -17.42 -6.08
C PRO A 432 49.33 -17.65 -7.23
N THR A 433 48.90 -17.38 -8.46
CA THR A 433 49.87 -17.05 -9.53
C THR A 433 49.22 -16.27 -10.67
N VAL A 434 49.97 -15.20 -10.99
CA VAL A 434 50.02 -14.39 -12.23
C VAL A 434 49.34 -13.02 -12.18
N ASP A 435 50.19 -12.07 -11.87
CA ASP A 435 50.09 -10.65 -12.09
C ASP A 435 50.28 -10.32 -13.61
N PRO A 436 49.49 -9.46 -14.22
CA PRO A 436 49.94 -8.61 -15.29
C PRO A 436 49.84 -7.13 -14.93
N THR A 437 50.98 -6.50 -14.86
CA THR A 437 51.24 -5.07 -14.76
C THR A 437 50.51 -4.28 -15.87
N PRO A 438 49.77 -3.23 -15.57
CA PRO A 438 49.27 -2.33 -16.59
C PRO A 438 50.30 -1.27 -16.96
N THR A 439 50.52 -1.14 -18.27
CA THR A 439 51.33 -0.10 -18.92
C THR A 439 50.60 1.27 -18.82
N PRO A 440 51.29 2.38 -18.54
CA PRO A 440 50.66 3.69 -18.44
C PRO A 440 50.40 4.29 -19.83
N ASP A 441 49.19 4.84 -19.98
CA ASP A 441 48.74 5.59 -21.16
C ASP A 441 49.08 7.09 -21.03
N PRO A 442 49.27 7.81 -22.14
CA PRO A 442 49.99 9.05 -22.19
C PRO A 442 49.17 10.27 -21.73
N THR A 443 49.88 11.18 -21.11
CA THR A 443 49.52 12.51 -20.68
C THR A 443 48.84 13.33 -21.78
N VAL A 444 47.64 13.88 -21.44
CA VAL A 444 47.07 15.03 -22.13
C VAL A 444 47.14 16.22 -21.18
N ASP A 445 47.97 17.16 -21.59
CA ASP A 445 48.14 18.48 -20.97
C ASP A 445 46.85 19.32 -21.16
N SER A 446 46.22 19.72 -20.08
CA SER A 446 45.17 20.74 -20.11
C SER A 446 45.36 21.73 -18.97
N THR A 447 45.77 22.90 -19.38
CA THR A 447 45.91 24.12 -18.57
C THR A 447 44.63 24.42 -17.81
N PRO A 448 44.67 24.71 -16.48
CA PRO A 448 43.47 25.02 -15.71
C PRO A 448 42.91 26.39 -16.06
N ALA A 449 41.59 26.42 -16.32
CA ALA A 449 40.83 27.67 -16.38
C ALA A 449 40.82 28.36 -15.00
N PRO A 450 40.72 29.71 -14.93
CA PRO A 450 40.77 30.43 -13.67
C PRO A 450 39.58 30.06 -12.76
N ARG A 451 39.92 29.71 -11.54
CA ARG A 451 38.99 29.42 -10.44
C ARG A 451 38.07 30.63 -10.19
N PRO A 452 36.75 30.44 -10.15
CA PRO A 452 35.85 31.50 -9.68
C PRO A 452 36.13 31.80 -8.22
N THR A 453 36.14 33.08 -7.89
CA THR A 453 36.25 33.59 -6.51
C THR A 453 35.21 32.95 -5.62
N PRO A 454 35.55 32.51 -4.41
CA PRO A 454 34.59 31.94 -3.49
C PRO A 454 33.56 33.00 -3.09
N ASP A 455 32.29 32.61 -3.24
CA ASP A 455 31.15 33.34 -2.69
C ASP A 455 31.32 33.50 -1.17
N PRO A 456 30.93 34.61 -0.56
CA PRO A 456 31.14 34.84 0.85
C PRO A 456 30.49 33.74 1.66
N THR A 457 31.28 33.10 2.51
CA THR A 457 30.85 32.06 3.43
C THR A 457 29.60 32.51 4.19
N PRO A 458 28.45 31.83 4.09
CA PRO A 458 27.26 32.23 4.84
C PRO A 458 27.55 32.13 6.32
N GLN A 459 27.26 33.19 7.06
CA GLN A 459 27.29 33.14 8.53
C GLN A 459 26.34 32.02 8.99
N PRO A 460 26.72 31.24 10.01
CA PRO A 460 25.86 30.20 10.54
C PRO A 460 24.56 30.81 11.06
N ARG A 461 23.47 30.57 10.36
CA ARG A 461 22.13 30.93 10.81
C ARG A 461 21.74 30.03 11.96
N THR A 462 21.50 30.59 13.14
CA THR A 462 20.96 29.83 14.27
C THR A 462 19.46 29.66 14.08
N GLY A 463 18.94 28.50 14.45
CA GLY A 463 17.53 28.19 14.31
C GLY A 463 17.09 27.08 15.28
N GLN A 464 15.88 26.67 15.16
CA GLN A 464 15.27 25.61 15.98
C GLN A 464 14.51 24.63 15.11
N TRP A 465 14.58 23.37 15.48
CA TRP A 465 13.74 22.33 14.92
C TRP A 465 12.28 22.58 15.27
N LYS A 466 11.42 22.49 14.28
CA LYS A 466 9.97 22.52 14.38
C LYS A 466 9.42 21.30 13.70
N SER A 467 8.31 20.79 14.19
CA SER A 467 7.60 19.67 13.60
C SER A 467 6.15 20.02 13.36
N GLY A 468 5.61 19.47 12.31
CA GLY A 468 4.21 19.59 11.94
C GLY A 468 3.78 18.36 11.17
N TYR A 469 2.58 18.38 10.67
CA TYR A 469 1.98 17.26 9.96
C TYR A 469 2.79 16.75 8.75
N PHE A 470 3.46 17.68 8.05
CA PHE A 470 4.25 17.35 6.85
C PHE A 470 5.71 16.98 7.13
N GLY A 471 6.10 16.94 8.39
CA GLY A 471 7.44 16.59 8.79
C GLY A 471 8.12 17.67 9.61
N TRP A 472 9.43 17.54 9.69
CA TRP A 472 10.27 18.46 10.42
C TRP A 472 10.78 19.56 9.48
N TRP A 473 10.92 20.78 10.00
CA TRP A 473 11.61 21.89 9.33
C TRP A 473 12.51 22.62 10.32
N TYR A 474 13.44 23.37 9.79
CA TYR A 474 14.37 24.16 10.61
C TYR A 474 14.03 25.64 10.46
N ALA A 475 13.47 26.23 11.53
CA ALA A 475 13.07 27.63 11.58
C ALA A 475 14.24 28.49 12.08
N TYR A 476 14.61 29.50 11.32
CA TYR A 476 15.64 30.44 11.69
C TYR A 476 15.13 31.48 12.68
N SER A 477 16.07 32.10 13.42
CA SER A 477 15.78 33.14 14.42
C SER A 477 15.24 34.46 13.81
N ASP A 478 15.39 34.64 12.50
CA ASP A 478 14.85 35.78 11.74
C ASP A 478 13.41 35.58 11.25
N GLY A 479 12.78 34.45 11.59
CA GLY A 479 11.42 34.10 11.19
C GLY A 479 11.32 33.40 9.83
N THR A 480 12.43 33.21 9.12
CA THR A 480 12.49 32.39 7.90
C THR A 480 12.76 30.92 8.25
N TYR A 481 12.82 30.04 7.26
CA TYR A 481 13.10 28.62 7.46
C TYR A 481 13.97 28.07 6.33
N ALA A 482 14.65 26.96 6.60
CA ALA A 482 15.47 26.26 5.64
C ALA A 482 14.57 25.72 4.49
N ALA A 483 14.84 26.11 3.24
CA ALA A 483 14.10 25.65 2.07
C ALA A 483 15.05 25.49 0.88
N ASN A 484 14.95 24.34 0.20
CA ASN A 484 15.80 23.97 -0.93
C ASN A 484 17.30 24.14 -0.62
N GLU A 485 17.72 23.80 0.59
CA GLU A 485 19.10 23.94 1.04
C GLU A 485 19.56 22.73 1.87
N THR A 486 20.88 22.60 1.98
CA THR A 486 21.53 21.58 2.80
C THR A 486 22.20 22.26 3.99
N LEU A 487 21.89 21.81 5.20
CA LEU A 487 22.44 22.34 6.43
C LEU A 487 23.23 21.29 7.20
N VAL A 488 24.26 21.75 7.91
CA VAL A 488 24.91 20.96 8.94
C VAL A 488 24.44 21.49 10.29
N ILE A 489 23.72 20.66 11.03
CA ILE A 489 23.16 20.98 12.34
C ILE A 489 23.70 19.93 13.31
N ASP A 490 24.35 20.39 14.37
CA ASP A 490 24.99 19.53 15.39
C ASP A 490 25.92 18.45 14.79
N GLY A 491 26.62 18.80 13.70
CA GLY A 491 27.57 17.92 13.02
C GLY A 491 26.95 16.89 12.06
N LEU A 492 25.64 16.89 11.90
CA LEU A 492 24.91 16.03 10.96
C LEU A 492 24.38 16.85 9.78
N THR A 493 24.42 16.25 8.60
CA THR A 493 23.93 16.88 7.37
C THR A 493 22.46 16.57 7.16
N TYR A 494 21.68 17.60 6.90
CA TYR A 494 20.25 17.54 6.63
C TYR A 494 19.94 18.25 5.32
N ARG A 495 18.96 17.75 4.58
CA ARG A 495 18.47 18.39 3.35
C ARG A 495 17.01 18.76 3.49
N PHE A 496 16.69 19.93 3.00
CA PHE A 496 15.32 20.47 3.02
C PHE A 496 14.82 20.62 1.59
N ASP A 497 13.55 20.30 1.38
CA ASP A 497 12.91 20.48 0.08
C ASP A 497 12.55 21.96 -0.19
N ALA A 498 11.98 22.26 -1.36
CA ALA A 498 11.59 23.61 -1.73
C ALA A 498 10.47 24.19 -0.83
N SER A 499 9.72 23.33 -0.14
CA SER A 499 8.68 23.72 0.82
C SER A 499 9.22 23.88 2.24
N GLY A 500 10.50 23.59 2.44
CA GLY A 500 11.20 23.72 3.73
C GLY A 500 11.12 22.48 4.62
N TYR A 501 10.61 21.35 4.12
CA TYR A 501 10.55 20.14 4.91
C TYR A 501 11.81 19.28 4.79
N LEU A 502 12.14 18.64 5.89
CA LEU A 502 13.26 17.72 6.00
C LEU A 502 13.09 16.52 5.09
N LYS A 503 14.07 16.29 4.21
CA LYS A 503 14.11 15.10 3.35
C LYS A 503 14.53 13.87 4.14
N THR A 504 13.84 12.74 3.92
CA THR A 504 14.18 11.41 4.46
C THR A 504 14.20 10.38 3.33
N GLY A 505 14.86 9.24 3.55
CA GLY A 505 15.01 8.21 2.52
C GLY A 505 16.01 8.60 1.44
N TRP A 506 15.76 8.13 0.22
CA TRP A 506 16.63 8.35 -0.93
C TRP A 506 16.48 9.76 -1.50
N VAL A 507 17.60 10.45 -1.70
CA VAL A 507 17.66 11.79 -2.29
C VAL A 507 18.67 11.80 -3.43
N HIS A 508 18.25 12.24 -4.62
CA HIS A 508 19.12 12.44 -5.77
C HIS A 508 19.42 13.93 -5.93
N GLU A 509 20.68 14.31 -5.90
CA GLU A 509 21.12 15.69 -6.00
C GLU A 509 22.51 15.79 -6.65
N ALA A 510 22.68 16.77 -7.51
CA ALA A 510 23.95 17.00 -8.24
C ALA A 510 24.56 15.73 -8.89
N GLY A 511 23.70 14.84 -9.40
CA GLY A 511 24.13 13.59 -10.06
C GLY A 511 24.49 12.44 -9.13
N HIS A 512 24.33 12.60 -7.83
CA HIS A 512 24.61 11.58 -6.81
C HIS A 512 23.37 11.20 -6.01
N TRP A 513 23.32 9.94 -5.58
CA TRP A 513 22.32 9.45 -4.62
C TRP A 513 22.84 9.55 -3.20
N TYR A 514 21.98 9.98 -2.30
CA TYR A 514 22.19 10.05 -0.86
C TYR A 514 21.06 9.31 -0.15
N TYR A 515 21.30 8.90 1.07
CA TYR A 515 20.27 8.31 1.92
C TYR A 515 20.18 9.07 3.24
N HIS A 516 19.00 9.49 3.60
CA HIS A 516 18.69 10.15 4.85
C HIS A 516 17.88 9.21 5.74
N GLY A 517 18.36 8.94 6.95
CA GLY A 517 17.63 8.11 7.90
C GLY A 517 16.25 8.69 8.27
N THR A 518 15.51 7.98 9.10
CA THR A 518 14.19 8.46 9.60
C THR A 518 14.29 9.75 10.39
N SER A 519 15.45 10.05 10.99
CA SER A 519 15.74 11.34 11.63
C SER A 519 16.05 12.47 10.63
N GLY A 520 16.10 12.17 9.33
CA GLY A 520 16.53 13.10 8.29
C GLY A 520 18.05 13.31 8.18
N ALA A 521 18.83 12.76 9.09
CA ALA A 521 20.29 12.84 9.03
C ALA A 521 20.82 11.99 7.85
N GLN A 522 21.74 12.62 7.06
CA GLN A 522 22.42 11.93 5.96
C GLN A 522 23.24 10.75 6.51
N GLN A 523 23.12 9.60 5.87
CA GLN A 523 23.81 8.39 6.23
C GLN A 523 25.16 8.28 5.50
N VAL A 524 26.13 7.68 6.16
CA VAL A 524 27.44 7.30 5.61
C VAL A 524 27.75 5.86 6.01
N GLY A 525 28.61 5.19 5.26
CA GLY A 525 28.90 3.77 5.48
C GLY A 525 27.78 2.86 4.98
N TRP A 526 27.63 1.71 5.59
CA TRP A 526 26.67 0.70 5.18
C TRP A 526 25.25 0.98 5.68
N VAL A 527 24.30 0.95 4.77
CA VAL A 527 22.87 1.11 5.04
C VAL A 527 22.12 -0.06 4.41
N LYS A 528 21.23 -0.68 5.19
CA LYS A 528 20.29 -1.68 4.67
C LYS A 528 18.94 -1.03 4.41
N ASP A 529 18.49 -1.05 3.16
CA ASP A 529 17.17 -0.57 2.77
C ASP A 529 16.44 -1.63 1.93
N ARG A 530 15.20 -1.95 2.29
CA ARG A 530 14.34 -2.92 1.60
C ARG A 530 15.03 -4.27 1.29
N GLY A 531 15.80 -4.76 2.25
CA GLY A 531 16.49 -6.05 2.13
C GLY A 531 17.86 -6.00 1.42
N SER A 532 18.22 -4.92 0.74
CA SER A 532 19.48 -4.72 0.05
C SER A 532 20.44 -3.86 0.86
N TRP A 533 21.74 -4.16 0.79
CA TRP A 533 22.78 -3.32 1.37
C TRP A 533 23.28 -2.31 0.35
N TYR A 534 23.55 -1.11 0.83
CA TYR A 534 24.12 0.01 0.08
C TYR A 534 25.28 0.59 0.88
N HIS A 535 26.26 1.16 0.20
CA HIS A 535 27.36 1.84 0.86
C HIS A 535 27.39 3.32 0.43
N PHE A 536 27.60 4.20 1.39
CA PHE A 536 27.73 5.65 1.19
C PHE A 536 29.10 6.09 1.65
N GLY A 537 29.81 6.80 0.79
CA GLY A 537 31.12 7.35 1.11
C GLY A 537 31.06 8.42 2.21
N THR A 538 32.20 8.93 2.64
CA THR A 538 32.30 9.97 3.68
C THR A 538 31.60 11.29 3.30
N SER A 539 31.40 11.54 2.01
CA SER A 539 30.56 12.65 1.50
C SER A 539 29.07 12.39 1.61
N GLY A 540 28.67 11.15 1.96
CA GLY A 540 27.30 10.64 1.91
C GLY A 540 26.82 10.25 0.53
N ALA A 541 27.64 10.37 -0.52
CA ALA A 541 27.29 9.91 -1.85
C ALA A 541 27.32 8.37 -1.93
N MET A 542 26.31 7.79 -2.61
CA MET A 542 26.21 6.35 -2.82
C MET A 542 27.38 5.82 -3.64
N THR A 543 27.96 4.75 -3.18
CA THR A 543 29.06 4.05 -3.85
C THR A 543 28.50 3.07 -4.88
N THR A 544 29.15 2.96 -6.05
CA THR A 544 28.87 1.94 -7.07
C THR A 544 30.18 1.32 -7.57
N GLY A 545 30.12 0.12 -8.11
CA GLY A 545 31.28 -0.61 -8.56
C GLY A 545 32.00 -1.33 -7.41
N TRP A 546 33.30 -1.60 -7.58
CA TRP A 546 34.11 -2.27 -6.58
C TRP A 546 34.43 -1.36 -5.40
N TYR A 547 34.17 -1.86 -4.20
CA TYR A 547 34.46 -1.18 -2.94
C TYR A 547 35.22 -2.12 -2.01
N GLN A 548 36.33 -1.64 -1.44
CA GLN A 548 37.14 -2.43 -0.51
C GLN A 548 37.04 -1.88 0.91
N GLU A 549 36.72 -2.73 1.84
CA GLU A 549 36.77 -2.43 3.28
C GLU A 549 37.65 -3.46 4.01
N GLY A 550 38.77 -2.99 4.52
CA GLY A 550 39.76 -3.87 5.06
C GLY A 550 40.28 -4.88 4.01
N PRO A 551 40.28 -6.17 4.30
CA PRO A 551 40.66 -7.21 3.34
C PRO A 551 39.55 -7.65 2.41
N THR A 552 38.30 -7.19 2.63
CA THR A 552 37.11 -7.67 1.92
C THR A 552 36.74 -6.75 0.77
N TRP A 553 36.43 -7.36 -0.38
CA TRP A 553 35.91 -6.68 -1.54
C TRP A 553 34.39 -6.88 -1.66
N PHE A 554 33.69 -5.81 -1.97
CA PHE A 554 32.27 -5.78 -2.25
C PHE A 554 32.04 -5.21 -3.64
N TYR A 555 30.99 -5.67 -4.31
CA TYR A 555 30.56 -5.07 -5.56
C TYR A 555 29.18 -4.41 -5.40
N LEU A 556 29.12 -3.11 -5.60
CA LEU A 556 27.89 -2.33 -5.60
C LEU A 556 27.43 -2.18 -7.06
N ARG A 557 26.27 -2.71 -7.39
CA ARG A 557 25.69 -2.62 -8.74
C ARG A 557 25.51 -1.17 -9.15
N GLY A 558 25.22 -0.91 -10.43
CA GLY A 558 24.88 0.44 -10.91
C GLY A 558 23.69 1.06 -10.18
N SER A 559 22.79 0.26 -9.60
CA SER A 559 21.70 0.67 -8.70
C SER A 559 22.16 1.02 -7.29
N GLY A 560 23.43 0.80 -6.95
CA GLY A 560 24.00 0.93 -5.60
C GLY A 560 23.82 -0.30 -4.71
N SER A 561 22.95 -1.25 -5.06
CA SER A 561 22.73 -2.44 -4.24
C SER A 561 23.94 -3.36 -4.25
N MET A 562 24.35 -3.85 -3.08
CA MET A 562 25.44 -4.81 -2.95
C MET A 562 25.08 -6.13 -3.65
N ALA A 563 25.99 -6.64 -4.45
CA ALA A 563 25.85 -7.96 -5.06
C ALA A 563 25.95 -9.04 -3.97
N THR A 564 25.07 -10.04 -4.07
CA THR A 564 25.10 -11.23 -3.24
C THR A 564 25.00 -12.46 -4.14
N GLY A 565 25.88 -13.43 -3.95
CA GLY A 565 26.01 -14.58 -4.86
C GLY A 565 26.79 -14.23 -6.13
N TRP A 566 26.67 -15.06 -7.14
CA TRP A 566 27.40 -14.89 -8.40
C TRP A 566 26.91 -13.69 -9.20
N GLU A 567 27.83 -12.82 -9.58
CA GLU A 567 27.57 -11.61 -10.38
C GLU A 567 28.48 -11.60 -11.61
N LEU A 568 27.91 -11.33 -12.79
CA LEU A 568 28.67 -11.18 -14.02
C LEU A 568 29.11 -9.73 -14.19
N ILE A 569 30.41 -9.47 -13.99
CA ILE A 569 30.99 -8.14 -14.09
C ILE A 569 31.91 -8.13 -15.30
N GLY A 570 31.53 -7.37 -16.34
CA GLY A 570 32.18 -7.50 -17.64
C GLY A 570 31.94 -8.89 -18.24
N TRP A 571 32.98 -9.67 -18.40
CA TRP A 571 32.94 -11.04 -18.96
C TRP A 571 33.33 -12.10 -17.91
N THR A 572 33.42 -11.74 -16.64
CA THR A 572 33.90 -12.62 -15.56
C THR A 572 32.83 -12.75 -14.49
N TRP A 573 32.64 -13.98 -14.01
CA TRP A 573 31.79 -14.26 -12.84
C TRP A 573 32.58 -14.12 -11.55
N TYR A 574 32.02 -13.42 -10.59
CA TYR A 574 32.58 -13.16 -9.27
C TYR A 574 31.66 -13.65 -8.18
#